data_911e87f98765f3a71c4324d80b5b4c43
#
_entry.id   911e87f98765f3a71c4324d80b5b4c43
#
_cell.length_a   1.000
_cell.length_b   1.000
_cell.length_c   1.000
_cell.angle_alpha   90.00
_cell.angle_beta   90.00
_cell.angle_gamma   90.00
#
_symmetry.space_group_name_H-M   'P 1'
#
loop_
_entity.id
_entity.type
_entity.pdbx_description
1 polymer ?
#
loop_
_entity_poly.entity_id
_entity_poly.type
_entity_poly.pdbx_seq_one_letter_code
_entity_poly.pdbx_strand_id
1 'polypeptide(L)'
;QNDMEASEARRLLGPDRILGVTAKTVDQARKAQAAGADYLGSGAIFGTSTKADARPMTMETLNAICDCVDIPVVAIGGICLDNIGRLSGSHAAGAAIVSGIFGAPNIRETTEKLVKAMEEITRLSGQDLRAGSV
;
A
#
# COMPACT_ATOMS: atom_id res chain seq x y z
N GLN A 1 -8.05 -10.23 -8.78
CA GLN A 1 -7.64 -10.97 -7.59
C GLN A 1 -8.23 -12.37 -7.55
N ASN A 2 -9.46 -12.49 -8.03
CA ASN A 2 -10.14 -13.77 -8.11
C ASN A 2 -9.83 -14.50 -9.40
N ASP A 3 -9.22 -13.82 -10.35
CA ASP A 3 -9.07 -14.33 -11.71
C ASP A 3 -7.77 -15.07 -11.94
N MET A 4 -6.75 -14.78 -11.13
CA MET A 4 -5.45 -15.39 -11.33
C MET A 4 -4.66 -15.40 -10.02
N GLU A 5 -4.12 -16.54 -9.69
CA GLU A 5 -3.26 -16.64 -8.53
C GLU A 5 -1.90 -16.00 -8.80
N ALA A 6 -1.29 -15.46 -7.74
CA ALA A 6 -0.02 -14.75 -7.87
C ALA A 6 1.08 -15.64 -8.47
N SER A 7 1.12 -16.91 -8.09
CA SER A 7 2.12 -17.84 -8.63
C SER A 7 1.97 -18.03 -10.13
N GLU A 8 0.74 -18.13 -10.62
CA GLU A 8 0.49 -18.26 -12.05
C GLU A 8 0.83 -16.97 -12.78
N ALA A 9 0.47 -15.81 -12.20
CA ALA A 9 0.83 -14.53 -12.79
C ALA A 9 2.35 -14.38 -12.91
N ARG A 10 3.10 -14.77 -11.88
CA ARG A 10 4.55 -14.72 -11.91
C ARG A 10 5.11 -15.64 -13.00
N ARG A 11 4.54 -16.83 -13.13
CA ARG A 11 4.98 -17.77 -14.16
C ARG A 11 4.79 -17.20 -15.57
N LEU A 12 3.65 -16.55 -15.81
CA LEU A 12 3.35 -15.96 -17.11
C LEU A 12 4.20 -14.73 -17.42
N LEU A 13 4.44 -13.89 -16.41
CA LEU A 13 5.22 -12.66 -16.59
C LEU A 13 6.72 -12.91 -16.69
N GLY A 14 7.20 -13.97 -16.05
CA GLY A 14 8.61 -14.24 -15.96
C GLY A 14 9.29 -13.45 -14.83
N PRO A 15 10.56 -13.72 -14.56
CA PRO A 15 11.26 -13.13 -13.41
C PRO A 15 11.62 -11.65 -13.57
N ASP A 16 11.61 -11.13 -14.81
CA ASP A 16 12.07 -9.76 -15.07
C ASP A 16 10.98 -8.72 -15.00
N ARG A 17 9.72 -9.14 -14.84
CA ARG A 17 8.59 -8.21 -14.78
C ARG A 17 8.17 -7.97 -13.32
N ILE A 18 7.73 -6.74 -13.04
CA ILE A 18 7.26 -6.38 -11.71
C ILE A 18 5.85 -6.88 -11.51
N LEU A 19 5.64 -7.62 -10.43
CA LEU A 19 4.32 -8.15 -10.07
C LEU A 19 3.85 -7.56 -8.75
N GLY A 20 2.73 -6.83 -8.80
CA GLY A 20 2.06 -6.32 -7.61
C GLY A 20 0.84 -7.16 -7.31
N VAL A 21 0.62 -7.46 -6.04
CA VAL A 21 -0.50 -8.30 -5.61
C VAL A 21 -1.22 -7.62 -4.46
N THR A 22 -2.55 -7.69 -4.45
CA THR A 22 -3.36 -7.17 -3.36
C THR A 22 -3.43 -8.18 -2.23
N ALA A 23 -3.26 -7.73 -1.00
CA ALA A 23 -3.38 -8.57 0.19
C ALA A 23 -4.15 -7.81 1.26
N LYS A 24 -5.16 -8.47 1.83
CA LYS A 24 -6.01 -7.92 2.88
C LYS A 24 -5.78 -8.59 4.23
N THR A 25 -5.03 -9.67 4.24
CA THR A 25 -4.72 -10.42 5.45
C THR A 25 -3.24 -10.80 5.46
N VAL A 26 -2.73 -11.11 6.65
CA VAL A 26 -1.36 -11.59 6.81
C VAL A 26 -1.12 -12.86 5.99
N ASP A 27 -2.08 -13.77 6.02
CA ASP A 27 -1.97 -15.02 5.26
C ASP A 27 -1.86 -14.76 3.76
N GLN A 28 -2.71 -13.88 3.23
CA GLN A 28 -2.64 -13.51 1.81
C GLN A 28 -1.31 -12.86 1.47
N ALA A 29 -0.80 -12.01 2.36
CA ALA A 29 0.48 -11.33 2.15
C ALA A 29 1.64 -12.33 2.07
N ARG A 30 1.68 -13.29 2.98
CA ARG A 30 2.72 -14.31 2.98
C ARG A 30 2.67 -15.19 1.74
N LYS A 31 1.46 -15.56 1.34
CA LYS A 31 1.28 -16.36 0.12
C LYS A 31 1.72 -15.60 -1.12
N ALA A 32 1.38 -14.31 -1.20
CA ALA A 32 1.78 -13.49 -2.32
C ALA A 32 3.30 -13.36 -2.42
N GLN A 33 3.97 -13.14 -1.28
CA GLN A 33 5.43 -13.06 -1.27
C GLN A 33 6.04 -14.38 -1.69
N ALA A 34 5.55 -15.50 -1.16
CA ALA A 34 6.04 -16.83 -1.53
C ALA A 34 5.82 -17.13 -3.02
N ALA A 35 4.77 -16.56 -3.61
CA ALA A 35 4.46 -16.73 -5.03
C ALA A 35 5.28 -15.84 -5.94
N GLY A 36 6.12 -14.95 -5.41
CA GLY A 36 7.01 -14.13 -6.19
C GLY A 36 6.55 -12.71 -6.45
N ALA A 37 5.63 -12.19 -5.65
CA ALA A 37 5.21 -10.80 -5.76
C ALA A 37 6.37 -9.87 -5.42
N ASP A 38 6.48 -8.77 -6.15
CA ASP A 38 7.52 -7.77 -5.93
C ASP A 38 7.07 -6.71 -4.93
N TYR A 39 5.77 -6.47 -4.83
CA TYR A 39 5.20 -5.58 -3.83
C TYR A 39 3.74 -5.96 -3.57
N LEU A 40 3.21 -5.44 -2.47
CA LEU A 40 1.81 -5.66 -2.09
C LEU A 40 1.06 -4.34 -2.05
N GLY A 41 -0.21 -4.39 -2.45
CA GLY A 41 -1.16 -3.31 -2.19
C GLY A 41 -2.11 -3.77 -1.10
N SER A 42 -2.26 -3.00 -0.04
CA SER A 42 -3.12 -3.37 1.07
C SER A 42 -4.13 -2.26 1.38
N GLY A 43 -5.36 -2.63 1.48
CA GLY A 43 -6.49 -1.71 1.72
C GLY A 43 -7.81 -2.47 1.69
N ALA A 44 -8.91 -1.77 1.67
CA ALA A 44 -9.00 -0.30 1.65
C ALA A 44 -8.68 0.28 3.02
N ILE A 45 -7.71 1.17 3.07
CA ILE A 45 -7.29 1.79 4.34
C ILE A 45 -8.39 2.73 4.86
N PHE A 46 -8.95 3.52 3.96
CA PHE A 46 -10.09 4.36 4.28
C PHE A 46 -11.26 3.91 3.43
N GLY A 47 -12.46 3.93 3.97
CA GLY A 47 -13.63 3.46 3.26
C GLY A 47 -13.86 4.21 1.96
N THR A 48 -14.41 3.51 0.97
CA THR A 48 -14.83 4.14 -0.28
C THR A 48 -16.35 4.19 -0.32
N SER A 49 -16.90 5.22 -0.94
CA SER A 49 -18.35 5.36 -1.08
C SER A 49 -18.95 4.39 -2.09
N THR A 50 -18.12 3.70 -2.86
CA THR A 50 -18.59 2.84 -3.95
C THR A 50 -18.95 1.42 -3.53
N LYS A 51 -18.53 1.00 -2.32
CA LYS A 51 -18.86 -0.33 -1.81
C LYS A 51 -19.38 -0.21 -0.38
N ALA A 52 -20.69 -0.35 -0.24
CA ALA A 52 -21.35 -0.18 1.06
C ALA A 52 -20.86 -1.20 2.09
N ASP A 53 -20.43 -2.38 1.64
CA ASP A 53 -20.02 -3.46 2.53
C ASP A 53 -18.53 -3.47 2.84
N ALA A 54 -17.76 -2.57 2.23
CA ALA A 54 -16.32 -2.56 2.43
C ALA A 54 -15.98 -1.93 3.77
N ARG A 55 -15.37 -2.70 4.66
CA ARG A 55 -14.89 -2.18 5.93
C ARG A 55 -13.47 -1.66 5.73
N PRO A 56 -13.15 -0.48 6.29
CA PRO A 56 -11.79 0.02 6.24
C PRO A 56 -10.84 -0.97 6.92
N MET A 57 -9.64 -1.12 6.37
CA MET A 57 -8.60 -1.90 7.02
C MET A 57 -8.08 -1.13 8.22
N THR A 58 -7.86 -1.82 9.33
CA THR A 58 -7.29 -1.17 10.51
C THR A 58 -5.79 -0.94 10.34
N MET A 59 -5.27 0.04 11.07
CA MET A 59 -3.83 0.29 11.07
C MET A 59 -3.06 -0.92 11.61
N GLU A 60 -3.63 -1.61 12.59
CA GLU A 60 -3.01 -2.83 13.13
C GLU A 60 -2.85 -3.90 12.06
N THR A 61 -3.89 -4.12 11.25
CA THR A 61 -3.82 -5.10 10.17
C THR A 61 -2.80 -4.69 9.12
N LEU A 62 -2.80 -3.40 8.73
CA LEU A 62 -1.82 -2.91 7.78
C LEU A 62 -0.39 -3.14 8.26
N ASN A 63 -0.12 -2.78 9.51
CA ASN A 63 1.22 -2.95 10.07
C ASN A 63 1.60 -4.42 10.20
N ALA A 64 0.65 -5.28 10.57
CA ALA A 64 0.90 -6.72 10.62
C ALA A 64 1.27 -7.27 9.24
N ILE A 65 0.60 -6.80 8.19
CA ILE A 65 0.92 -7.19 6.83
C ILE A 65 2.33 -6.71 6.46
N CYS A 66 2.62 -5.45 6.74
CA CYS A 66 3.95 -4.89 6.45
C CYS A 66 5.07 -5.66 7.15
N ASP A 67 4.82 -6.05 8.40
CA ASP A 67 5.84 -6.70 9.23
C ASP A 67 6.04 -8.18 8.91
N CYS A 68 5.06 -8.81 8.25
CA CYS A 68 5.15 -10.25 7.95
C CYS A 68 5.84 -10.56 6.61
N VAL A 69 6.13 -9.55 5.81
CA VAL A 69 6.77 -9.73 4.50
C VAL A 69 8.01 -8.85 4.39
N ASP A 70 8.92 -9.23 3.49
CA ASP A 70 10.13 -8.46 3.22
C ASP A 70 9.96 -7.51 2.05
N ILE A 71 8.93 -7.70 1.25
CA ILE A 71 8.65 -6.86 0.08
C ILE A 71 7.89 -5.61 0.50
N PRO A 72 7.99 -4.51 -0.27
CA PRO A 72 7.28 -3.27 0.05
C PRO A 72 5.77 -3.45 0.05
N VAL A 73 5.10 -2.77 0.97
CA VAL A 73 3.64 -2.73 1.04
C VAL A 73 3.17 -1.30 0.82
N VAL A 74 2.25 -1.13 -0.12
CA VAL A 74 1.68 0.15 -0.48
C VAL A 74 0.26 0.22 0.06
N ALA A 75 -0.06 1.26 0.80
CA ALA A 75 -1.42 1.47 1.30
C ALA A 75 -2.31 2.00 0.17
N ILE A 76 -3.50 1.43 0.02
CA ILE A 76 -4.43 1.87 -1.02
C ILE A 76 -5.85 1.99 -0.45
N GLY A 77 -6.69 2.75 -1.14
CA GLY A 77 -8.12 2.85 -0.86
C GLY A 77 -8.50 4.10 -0.10
N GLY A 78 -9.14 5.04 -0.77
CA GLY A 78 -9.72 6.23 -0.16
C GLY A 78 -8.73 7.26 0.37
N ILE A 79 -7.46 7.16 0.01
CA ILE A 79 -6.44 8.08 0.52
C ILE A 79 -6.51 9.41 -0.22
N CYS A 80 -6.50 10.51 0.55
CA CYS A 80 -6.54 11.88 0.00
C CYS A 80 -5.85 12.83 0.99
N LEU A 81 -5.77 14.10 0.63
CA LEU A 81 -5.12 15.11 1.50
C LEU A 81 -5.74 15.17 2.89
N ASP A 82 -7.06 14.98 2.98
CA ASP A 82 -7.75 15.10 4.28
C ASP A 82 -7.41 13.97 5.25
N ASN A 83 -6.99 12.82 4.74
CA ASN A 83 -6.79 11.66 5.60
C ASN A 83 -5.39 11.06 5.53
N ILE A 84 -4.55 11.49 4.59
CA ILE A 84 -3.22 10.88 4.42
C ILE A 84 -2.38 10.95 5.70
N GLY A 85 -2.59 11.98 6.51
CA GLY A 85 -1.89 12.12 7.79
C GLY A 85 -2.13 10.96 8.75
N ARG A 86 -3.25 10.24 8.58
CA ARG A 86 -3.57 9.08 9.41
C ARG A 86 -2.65 7.90 9.15
N LEU A 87 -1.90 7.93 8.05
CA LEU A 87 -0.88 6.91 7.78
C LEU A 87 0.40 7.11 8.58
N SER A 88 0.50 8.20 9.32
CA SER A 88 1.63 8.41 10.23
C SER A 88 1.66 7.27 11.26
N GLY A 89 2.82 6.68 11.44
CA GLY A 89 2.96 5.50 12.30
C GLY A 89 2.70 4.20 11.59
N SER A 90 2.25 4.22 10.33
CA SER A 90 2.15 2.98 9.55
C SER A 90 3.52 2.55 9.07
N HIS A 91 3.66 1.25 8.81
CA HIS A 91 4.89 0.68 8.28
C HIS A 91 4.86 0.58 6.75
N ALA A 92 3.83 1.14 6.11
CA ALA A 92 3.72 1.11 4.66
C ALA A 92 4.86 1.88 4.00
N ALA A 93 5.33 1.37 2.87
CA ALA A 93 6.41 1.98 2.10
C ALA A 93 5.91 3.14 1.23
N GLY A 94 4.62 3.21 0.98
CA GLY A 94 4.04 4.27 0.15
C GLY A 94 2.54 4.19 0.12
N ALA A 95 1.93 4.99 -0.73
CA ALA A 95 0.49 5.03 -0.90
C ALA A 95 0.13 5.09 -2.38
N ALA A 96 -0.94 4.38 -2.75
CA ALA A 96 -1.51 4.45 -4.08
C ALA A 96 -2.78 5.28 -4.01
N ILE A 97 -2.84 6.34 -4.79
CA ILE A 97 -3.91 7.34 -4.72
C ILE A 97 -4.46 7.57 -6.11
N VAL A 98 -5.77 7.45 -6.27
CA VAL A 98 -6.43 7.68 -7.55
C VAL A 98 -7.44 8.82 -7.43
N SER A 99 -8.56 8.59 -6.77
CA SER A 99 -9.61 9.61 -6.68
C SER A 99 -9.16 10.85 -5.90
N GLY A 100 -8.28 10.67 -4.93
CA GLY A 100 -7.74 11.79 -4.16
C GLY A 100 -6.93 12.77 -5.01
N ILE A 101 -6.42 12.33 -6.14
CA ILE A 101 -5.68 13.16 -7.09
C ILE A 101 -6.59 13.60 -8.23
N PHE A 102 -7.20 12.66 -8.92
CA PHE A 102 -7.97 12.95 -10.14
C PHE A 102 -9.30 13.65 -9.86
N GLY A 103 -9.83 13.52 -8.64
CA GLY A 103 -11.01 14.26 -8.24
C GLY A 103 -10.73 15.66 -7.69
N ALA A 104 -9.47 16.05 -7.59
CA ALA A 104 -9.08 17.33 -7.00
C ALA A 104 -9.19 18.47 -8.02
N PRO A 105 -9.51 19.70 -7.56
CA PRO A 105 -9.59 20.86 -8.45
C PRO A 105 -8.25 21.21 -9.12
N ASN A 106 -7.15 20.99 -8.42
CA ASN A 106 -5.81 21.24 -8.93
C ASN A 106 -4.96 19.99 -8.75
N ILE A 107 -4.86 19.19 -9.81
CA ILE A 107 -4.19 17.90 -9.76
C ILE A 107 -2.72 18.03 -9.40
N ARG A 108 -2.03 18.98 -10.04
CA ARG A 108 -0.58 19.15 -9.81
C ARG A 108 -0.28 19.55 -8.37
N GLU A 109 -0.96 20.57 -7.88
CA GLU A 109 -0.76 21.05 -6.51
C GLU A 109 -1.09 19.97 -5.49
N THR A 110 -2.22 19.27 -5.70
CA THR A 110 -2.64 18.18 -4.80
C THR A 110 -1.62 17.06 -4.80
N THR A 111 -1.12 16.68 -5.97
CA THR A 111 -0.09 15.63 -6.08
C THR A 111 1.18 16.02 -5.33
N GLU A 112 1.64 17.25 -5.50
CA GLU A 112 2.82 17.74 -4.80
C GLU A 112 2.66 17.68 -3.28
N LYS A 113 1.50 18.08 -2.78
CA LYS A 113 1.22 18.03 -1.34
C LYS A 113 1.17 16.60 -0.82
N LEU A 114 0.57 15.69 -1.59
CA LEU A 114 0.50 14.27 -1.22
C LEU A 114 1.89 13.63 -1.19
N VAL A 115 2.72 13.94 -2.18
CA VAL A 115 4.09 13.43 -2.23
C VAL A 115 4.87 13.88 -1.00
N LYS A 116 4.78 15.16 -0.66
CA LYS A 116 5.46 15.69 0.52
C LYS A 116 4.96 15.03 1.80
N ALA A 117 3.65 14.84 1.92
CA ALA A 117 3.07 14.20 3.10
C ALA A 117 3.57 12.77 3.24
N MET A 118 3.61 12.00 2.15
CA MET A 118 4.10 10.62 2.19
C MET A 118 5.61 10.53 2.44
N GLU A 119 6.37 11.44 1.87
CA GLU A 119 7.81 11.50 2.14
C GLU A 119 8.08 11.70 3.63
N GLU A 120 7.32 12.59 4.26
CA GLU A 120 7.44 12.82 5.70
C GLU A 120 7.09 11.57 6.50
N ILE A 121 5.98 10.92 6.14
CA ILE A 121 5.52 9.71 6.81
C ILE A 121 6.54 8.58 6.67
N THR A 122 7.03 8.33 5.46
CA THR A 122 7.98 7.26 5.22
C THR A 122 9.36 7.59 5.79
N ARG A 123 9.73 8.86 5.82
CA ARG A 123 10.98 9.28 6.43
C ARG A 123 10.99 8.97 7.93
N LEU A 124 9.90 9.27 8.61
CA LEU A 124 9.80 8.99 10.04
C LEU A 124 9.83 7.49 10.33
N SER A 125 9.13 6.70 9.52
CA SER A 125 9.16 5.24 9.65
C SER A 125 10.53 4.68 9.30
N GLY A 126 11.16 5.22 8.26
CA GLY A 126 12.45 4.78 7.79
C GLY A 126 13.61 5.13 8.71
N GLN A 127 13.46 6.15 9.55
CA GLN A 127 14.52 6.52 10.49
C GLN A 127 14.85 5.41 11.46
N ASP A 128 13.86 4.69 11.93
CA ASP A 128 14.08 3.57 12.84
C ASP A 128 14.84 2.44 12.15
N LEU A 129 14.53 2.18 10.90
CA LEU A 129 15.20 1.15 10.12
C LEU A 129 16.62 1.58 9.74
N ARG A 130 16.79 2.84 9.34
CA ARG A 130 18.08 3.37 8.93
C ARG A 130 19.03 3.52 10.09
N ALA A 131 18.55 3.83 11.26
CA ALA A 131 19.39 3.95 12.45
C ALA A 131 20.10 2.64 12.77
N GLY A 132 19.52 1.51 12.36
CA GLY A 132 20.15 0.22 12.55
C GLY A 132 20.99 -0.26 11.36
N SER A 133 20.86 0.37 10.18
CA SER A 133 21.48 -0.11 8.95
C SER A 133 22.60 0.80 8.44
N VAL A 134 22.69 1.99 8.95
CA VAL A 134 23.74 2.95 8.59
C VAL A 134 24.65 3.20 9.78
#